data_4232c7ee150a92bd712d3bf80e6f16fc
#
_entry.id   4232c7ee150a92bd712d3bf80e6f16fc
#
_cell.length_a   1.000
_cell.length_b   1.000
_cell.length_c   1.000
_cell.angle_alpha   90.00
_cell.angle_beta   90.00
_cell.angle_gamma   90.00
#
_symmetry.space_group_name_H-M   'P 1'
#
loop_
_entity.id
_entity.type
_entity.pdbx_description
1 polymer ?
#
loop_
_entity_poly.entity_id
_entity_poly.type
_entity_poly.pdbx_seq_one_letter_code
_entity_poly.pdbx_strand_id
1 'polypeptide(L)'
;MKLIRTCLTAGLALSVLIAGCNSGDPAGSGGGKPSKTLKELGKDEKASIKVVYYDKTAFFQQYGNLFSAKYPNVNVQVVSMRDMNGPGMDMKKEFQKLIDEEQPDVLVFQSPDMFKEWANGGKLYQLDDVIRQDKLDTENIVPSVMELIKSKGDGNIYGLAPYFYSQALFYNKDLFGQYGVPLPKNKMSWDEVLQLAQRFPKDGQGDKRIYGFARNSADWIVYGSENKALNYYLMKQIGATVGMTDIDPDKGVTLQAEGWKHALSLAAEALKSGAVYTGNTGEMPASANSEEERLKQDLFVTGKIAMTIESPYIIGSILQAKEKLKDVAPVNWDVVTVPVDPKNPDASSSFDVSEIFAVNANSSNPRAAWELVKYVNSDEMAKLLAKTENFGFLSRTAYVKERDGRSLEPFYMLKMSDSGLMNAEEKIPPEFHTPYSEMAGIEIQAVIDGKTSVDEALRTIQAKGQEIYTRSKQAQEAEGWKSG
;
A
#
# COMPACT_ATOMS: atom_id res chain seq x y z
N MET A 1 -34.97 69.36 41.58
CA MET A 1 -35.68 69.40 42.88
C MET A 1 -35.65 68.05 43.54
N LYS A 2 -35.08 68.03 44.76
CA LYS A 2 -35.26 67.11 45.90
C LYS A 2 -34.93 65.64 45.67
N LEU A 3 -33.80 65.09 46.14
CA LEU A 3 -33.50 64.72 47.55
C LEU A 3 -34.39 63.56 48.04
N ILE A 4 -33.90 62.39 48.49
CA ILE A 4 -33.29 62.10 49.82
C ILE A 4 -33.18 60.58 49.91
N ARG A 5 -31.90 60.00 50.20
CA ARG A 5 -31.50 59.28 51.42
C ARG A 5 -32.33 58.01 51.80
N THR A 6 -31.87 56.91 52.25
CA THR A 6 -30.69 56.43 52.98
C THR A 6 -30.95 54.96 53.41
N CYS A 7 -29.83 54.21 53.73
CA CYS A 7 -29.60 53.18 54.73
C CYS A 7 -29.57 51.74 54.20
N LEU A 8 -28.37 51.15 54.10
CA LEU A 8 -27.55 50.42 55.12
C LEU A 8 -28.24 49.20 55.75
N THR A 9 -27.77 48.00 55.42
CA THR A 9 -27.37 46.99 56.41
C THR A 9 -26.42 45.96 55.81
N ALA A 10 -25.38 45.63 56.57
CA ALA A 10 -24.27 44.76 56.28
C ALA A 10 -24.64 43.29 56.51
N GLY A 11 -24.08 42.38 55.68
CA GLY A 11 -24.06 40.94 55.90
C GLY A 11 -22.70 40.37 55.46
N LEU A 12 -21.85 40.09 56.44
CA LEU A 12 -20.54 39.44 56.28
C LEU A 12 -20.75 37.97 55.93
N ALA A 13 -20.23 37.51 54.80
CA ALA A 13 -20.00 36.08 54.56
C ALA A 13 -18.54 35.83 54.14
N LEU A 14 -17.86 35.10 54.98
CA LEU A 14 -16.46 34.71 54.91
C LEU A 14 -16.29 33.70 53.77
N SER A 15 -15.54 34.06 52.72
CA SER A 15 -15.10 33.12 51.68
C SER A 15 -13.61 32.83 51.83
N VAL A 16 -13.30 31.59 52.16
CA VAL A 16 -11.95 31.08 52.26
C VAL A 16 -11.37 30.92 50.85
N LEU A 17 -10.36 31.70 50.53
CA LEU A 17 -9.53 31.55 49.35
C LEU A 17 -8.41 30.54 49.64
N ILE A 18 -8.47 29.37 49.01
CA ILE A 18 -7.36 28.45 48.91
C ILE A 18 -6.56 28.81 47.67
N ALA A 19 -5.46 29.51 47.88
CA ALA A 19 -4.48 29.75 46.81
C ALA A 19 -3.59 28.52 46.64
N GLY A 20 -3.81 27.79 45.54
CA GLY A 20 -2.87 26.76 45.07
C GLY A 20 -1.98 27.38 44.00
N CYS A 21 -0.70 27.61 44.32
CA CYS A 21 0.30 27.94 43.35
C CYS A 21 0.57 26.73 42.46
N ASN A 22 0.35 26.86 41.18
CA ASN A 22 0.89 25.96 40.17
C ASN A 22 1.77 26.77 39.23
N SER A 23 3.07 26.47 39.26
CA SER A 23 4.10 27.03 38.39
C SER A 23 3.84 26.53 36.95
N GLY A 24 3.54 27.49 36.06
CA GLY A 24 3.30 27.19 34.65
C GLY A 24 4.58 27.06 33.86
N ASP A 25 4.69 26.02 33.10
CA ASP A 25 5.54 25.90 31.91
C ASP A 25 4.77 26.37 30.66
N PRO A 26 5.46 26.96 29.66
CA PRO A 26 4.79 27.60 28.54
C PRO A 26 4.20 26.55 27.59
N ALA A 27 2.90 26.60 27.40
CA ALA A 27 2.14 25.75 26.50
C ALA A 27 2.49 26.01 25.04
N GLY A 28 2.97 24.99 24.36
CA GLY A 28 2.93 24.89 22.90
C GLY A 28 1.47 24.75 22.44
N SER A 29 1.06 25.59 21.51
CA SER A 29 -0.28 25.62 20.92
C SER A 29 -0.50 24.43 19.99
N GLY A 30 -1.06 23.35 20.52
CA GLY A 30 -1.69 22.29 19.76
C GLY A 30 -3.11 22.11 20.28
N GLY A 31 -4.09 22.56 19.51
CA GLY A 31 -5.52 22.48 19.88
C GLY A 31 -6.08 21.06 19.81
N GLY A 32 -5.64 20.18 20.70
CA GLY A 32 -6.22 18.85 20.87
C GLY A 32 -7.55 18.95 21.65
N LYS A 33 -8.65 18.48 21.07
CA LYS A 33 -9.89 18.26 21.82
C LYS A 33 -9.62 17.32 23.00
N PRO A 34 -10.28 17.53 24.18
CA PRO A 34 -10.09 16.64 25.32
C PRO A 34 -10.47 15.21 24.92
N SER A 35 -9.53 14.32 25.10
CA SER A 35 -9.66 12.89 24.88
C SER A 35 -10.74 12.31 25.82
N LYS A 36 -11.59 11.44 25.27
CA LYS A 36 -12.70 10.83 26.00
C LYS A 36 -12.43 9.35 26.20
N THR A 37 -12.26 8.94 27.45
CA THR A 37 -12.36 7.51 27.81
C THR A 37 -13.76 6.99 27.52
N LEU A 38 -13.87 5.73 27.05
CA LEU A 38 -15.15 5.08 26.78
C LEU A 38 -15.50 4.16 27.95
N LYS A 39 -16.74 4.27 28.49
CA LYS A 39 -17.23 3.32 29.49
C LYS A 39 -17.14 1.91 28.91
N GLU A 40 -16.63 0.95 29.70
CA GLU A 40 -16.57 -0.46 29.29
C GLU A 40 -17.96 -1.01 28.96
N LEU A 41 -18.02 -1.87 27.94
CA LEU A 41 -19.26 -2.59 27.59
C LEU A 41 -19.55 -3.65 28.65
N GLY A 42 -20.72 -3.58 29.26
CA GLY A 42 -21.16 -4.59 30.23
C GLY A 42 -21.38 -5.96 29.56
N LYS A 43 -21.16 -7.05 30.28
CA LYS A 43 -21.29 -8.41 29.73
C LYS A 43 -22.66 -8.70 29.10
N ASP A 44 -23.72 -8.11 29.65
CA ASP A 44 -25.10 -8.29 29.22
C ASP A 44 -25.64 -7.05 28.46
N GLU A 45 -24.80 -6.03 28.26
CA GLU A 45 -25.18 -4.80 27.59
C GLU A 45 -25.32 -5.05 26.09
N LYS A 46 -26.54 -4.88 25.57
CA LYS A 46 -26.83 -5.06 24.15
C LYS A 46 -26.43 -3.79 23.37
N ALA A 47 -25.67 -3.99 22.31
CA ALA A 47 -25.34 -2.92 21.37
C ALA A 47 -25.59 -3.38 19.92
N SER A 48 -25.80 -2.43 19.03
CA SER A 48 -25.83 -2.68 17.60
C SER A 48 -24.89 -1.71 16.91
N ILE A 49 -24.02 -2.19 16.05
CA ILE A 49 -23.08 -1.39 15.29
C ILE A 49 -23.23 -1.64 13.80
N LYS A 50 -23.08 -0.59 13.00
CA LYS A 50 -22.95 -0.66 11.54
C LYS A 50 -21.49 -0.51 11.14
N VAL A 51 -21.04 -1.37 10.24
CA VAL A 51 -19.66 -1.41 9.73
C VAL A 51 -19.70 -1.22 8.22
N VAL A 52 -19.01 -0.22 7.70
CA VAL A 52 -18.79 -0.09 6.25
C VAL A 52 -17.64 -1.02 5.86
N TYR A 53 -17.91 -1.95 4.94
CA TYR A 53 -16.92 -2.88 4.42
C TYR A 53 -17.20 -3.18 2.95
N TYR A 54 -16.20 -3.71 2.24
CA TYR A 54 -16.33 -4.04 0.81
C TYR A 54 -17.54 -4.93 0.52
N ASP A 55 -17.67 -6.07 1.22
CA ASP A 55 -18.75 -7.04 1.05
C ASP A 55 -19.14 -7.68 2.38
N LYS A 56 -20.43 -7.86 2.60
CA LYS A 56 -20.96 -8.46 3.83
C LYS A 56 -20.43 -9.87 4.08
N THR A 57 -20.40 -10.72 3.05
CA THR A 57 -19.94 -12.11 3.19
C THR A 57 -18.47 -12.16 3.52
N ALA A 58 -17.66 -11.37 2.83
CA ALA A 58 -16.23 -11.25 3.09
C ALA A 58 -15.95 -10.79 4.53
N PHE A 59 -16.66 -9.75 5.02
CA PHE A 59 -16.51 -9.28 6.38
C PHE A 59 -16.78 -10.38 7.42
N PHE A 60 -17.91 -11.10 7.27
CA PHE A 60 -18.26 -12.15 8.24
C PHE A 60 -17.31 -13.33 8.18
N GLN A 61 -16.85 -13.72 7.00
CA GLN A 61 -15.86 -14.79 6.84
C GLN A 61 -14.53 -14.42 7.48
N GLN A 62 -14.09 -13.19 7.35
CA GLN A 62 -12.77 -12.75 7.80
C GLN A 62 -12.75 -12.34 9.27
N TYR A 63 -13.76 -11.59 9.74
CA TYR A 63 -13.77 -10.98 11.06
C TYR A 63 -15.06 -11.21 11.85
N GLY A 64 -16.21 -11.03 11.19
CA GLY A 64 -17.49 -10.85 11.85
C GLY A 64 -17.97 -12.07 12.61
N ASN A 65 -17.77 -13.30 12.10
CA ASN A 65 -18.17 -14.53 12.78
C ASN A 65 -17.39 -14.73 14.10
N LEU A 66 -16.08 -14.46 14.08
CA LEU A 66 -15.23 -14.58 15.26
C LEU A 66 -15.54 -13.47 16.28
N PHE A 67 -15.78 -12.25 15.81
CA PHE A 67 -16.21 -11.15 16.68
C PHE A 67 -17.54 -11.46 17.35
N SER A 68 -18.56 -11.91 16.60
CA SER A 68 -19.89 -12.24 17.13
C SER A 68 -19.85 -13.41 18.13
N ALA A 69 -18.96 -14.37 17.95
CA ALA A 69 -18.74 -15.44 18.91
C ALA A 69 -18.17 -14.93 20.23
N LYS A 70 -17.30 -13.90 20.18
CA LYS A 70 -16.69 -13.29 21.37
C LYS A 70 -17.60 -12.28 22.05
N TYR A 71 -18.38 -11.53 21.27
CA TYR A 71 -19.29 -10.48 21.74
C TYR A 71 -20.73 -10.78 21.29
N PRO A 72 -21.38 -11.83 21.85
CA PRO A 72 -22.72 -12.25 21.39
C PRO A 72 -23.83 -11.22 21.62
N ASN A 73 -23.58 -10.25 22.50
CA ASN A 73 -24.51 -9.16 22.79
C ASN A 73 -24.38 -7.96 21.82
N VAL A 74 -23.38 -7.98 20.94
CA VAL A 74 -23.17 -6.93 19.94
C VAL A 74 -23.66 -7.42 18.58
N ASN A 75 -24.76 -6.83 18.11
CA ASN A 75 -25.27 -7.09 16.78
C ASN A 75 -24.46 -6.28 15.75
N VAL A 76 -23.92 -6.95 14.73
CA VAL A 76 -23.14 -6.30 13.65
C VAL A 76 -23.94 -6.29 12.36
N GLN A 77 -24.15 -5.11 11.80
CA GLN A 77 -24.73 -4.89 10.49
C GLN A 77 -23.63 -4.38 9.54
N VAL A 78 -23.53 -4.96 8.34
CA VAL A 78 -22.54 -4.54 7.35
C VAL A 78 -23.22 -3.75 6.25
N VAL A 79 -22.70 -2.55 6.02
CA VAL A 79 -23.04 -1.68 4.89
C VAL A 79 -22.01 -1.95 3.80
N SER A 80 -22.47 -2.48 2.66
CA SER A 80 -21.59 -2.92 1.58
C SER A 80 -21.17 -1.75 0.68
N MET A 81 -19.87 -1.70 0.33
CA MET A 81 -19.34 -0.77 -0.67
C MET A 81 -19.27 -1.40 -2.08
N ARG A 82 -19.73 -2.64 -2.25
CA ARG A 82 -19.54 -3.40 -3.50
C ARG A 82 -20.11 -2.69 -4.72
N ASP A 83 -21.23 -2.01 -4.55
CA ASP A 83 -21.93 -1.36 -5.66
C ASP A 83 -21.42 0.08 -5.91
N MET A 84 -20.42 0.53 -5.15
CA MET A 84 -19.81 1.86 -5.31
C MET A 84 -18.68 1.89 -6.36
N ASN A 85 -18.25 0.73 -6.87
CA ASN A 85 -17.18 0.58 -7.86
C ASN A 85 -17.77 0.43 -9.27
N GLY A 86 -18.47 1.46 -9.77
CA GLY A 86 -18.97 1.51 -11.14
C GLY A 86 -18.14 2.46 -12.02
N PRO A 87 -18.09 2.22 -13.35
CA PRO A 87 -17.50 3.20 -14.26
C PRO A 87 -18.14 4.58 -14.08
N GLY A 88 -17.33 5.61 -13.86
CA GLY A 88 -17.82 6.97 -13.68
C GLY A 88 -18.27 7.36 -12.27
N MET A 89 -18.10 6.51 -11.28
CA MET A 89 -18.41 6.82 -9.88
C MET A 89 -17.24 7.51 -9.18
N ASP A 90 -17.52 8.64 -8.53
CA ASP A 90 -16.60 9.31 -7.64
C ASP A 90 -16.63 8.61 -6.27
N MET A 91 -15.65 7.79 -5.99
CA MET A 91 -15.55 7.01 -4.75
C MET A 91 -15.66 7.87 -3.49
N LYS A 92 -15.09 9.07 -3.49
CA LYS A 92 -15.15 9.95 -2.31
C LYS A 92 -16.56 10.46 -2.07
N LYS A 93 -17.26 10.87 -3.12
CA LYS A 93 -18.66 11.34 -3.02
C LYS A 93 -19.61 10.22 -2.62
N GLU A 94 -19.47 9.05 -3.27
CA GLU A 94 -20.32 7.91 -2.95
C GLU A 94 -20.06 7.41 -1.52
N PHE A 95 -18.81 7.37 -1.08
CA PHE A 95 -18.46 7.03 0.29
C PHE A 95 -19.04 8.04 1.30
N GLN A 96 -18.90 9.36 1.03
CA GLN A 96 -19.50 10.38 1.90
C GLN A 96 -21.02 10.25 1.97
N LYS A 97 -21.68 10.07 0.82
CA LYS A 97 -23.14 9.85 0.74
C LYS A 97 -23.57 8.63 1.55
N LEU A 98 -22.86 7.50 1.39
CA LEU A 98 -23.13 6.29 2.15
C LEU A 98 -23.04 6.53 3.67
N ILE A 99 -22.01 7.26 4.11
CA ILE A 99 -21.84 7.59 5.53
C ILE A 99 -22.96 8.49 6.04
N ASP A 100 -23.40 9.48 5.25
CA ASP A 100 -24.46 10.40 5.60
C ASP A 100 -25.84 9.69 5.68
N GLU A 101 -26.09 8.73 4.80
CA GLU A 101 -27.35 7.97 4.76
C GLU A 101 -27.40 6.88 5.83
N GLU A 102 -26.34 6.10 6.00
CA GLU A 102 -26.31 4.91 6.85
C GLU A 102 -25.85 5.18 8.28
N GLN A 103 -25.15 6.30 8.53
CA GLN A 103 -24.61 6.66 9.85
C GLN A 103 -23.86 5.48 10.52
N PRO A 104 -22.84 4.91 9.88
CA PRO A 104 -22.12 3.75 10.40
C PRO A 104 -21.24 4.11 11.60
N ASP A 105 -21.03 3.12 12.48
CA ASP A 105 -20.20 3.24 13.67
C ASP A 105 -18.70 2.98 13.38
N VAL A 106 -18.43 2.04 12.47
CA VAL A 106 -17.06 1.67 12.07
C VAL A 106 -16.88 1.87 10.57
N LEU A 107 -15.81 2.56 10.22
CA LEU A 107 -15.39 2.84 8.85
C LEU A 107 -14.13 2.04 8.54
N VAL A 108 -14.06 1.45 7.35
CA VAL A 108 -12.87 0.75 6.88
C VAL A 108 -12.37 1.43 5.61
N PHE A 109 -11.19 2.02 5.71
CA PHE A 109 -10.56 2.75 4.61
C PHE A 109 -9.63 1.83 3.84
N GLN A 110 -9.78 1.83 2.51
CA GLN A 110 -8.88 1.11 1.59
C GLN A 110 -7.69 1.98 1.15
N SER A 111 -7.73 3.28 1.43
CA SER A 111 -6.68 4.24 1.08
C SER A 111 -6.23 5.03 2.31
N PRO A 112 -4.91 5.07 2.61
CA PRO A 112 -4.36 5.90 3.68
C PRO A 112 -4.64 7.39 3.51
N ASP A 113 -4.81 7.87 2.28
CA ASP A 113 -5.08 9.29 2.05
C ASP A 113 -6.54 9.65 2.29
N MET A 114 -7.49 8.78 1.95
CA MET A 114 -8.88 8.96 2.37
C MET A 114 -8.97 8.93 3.90
N PHE A 115 -8.28 8.01 4.56
CA PHE A 115 -8.19 7.98 6.02
C PHE A 115 -7.64 9.30 6.58
N LYS A 116 -6.55 9.85 5.99
CA LYS A 116 -5.98 11.14 6.37
C LYS A 116 -6.99 12.28 6.30
N GLU A 117 -7.73 12.39 5.20
CA GLU A 117 -8.76 13.42 5.03
C GLU A 117 -9.83 13.35 6.12
N TRP A 118 -10.26 12.14 6.47
CA TRP A 118 -11.27 11.91 7.50
C TRP A 118 -10.76 12.18 8.92
N ALA A 119 -9.53 11.73 9.23
CA ALA A 119 -8.88 11.98 10.51
C ALA A 119 -8.70 13.49 10.76
N ASN A 120 -8.11 14.20 9.79
CA ASN A 120 -7.82 15.63 9.90
C ASN A 120 -9.09 16.49 9.79
N GLY A 121 -10.15 15.97 9.14
CA GLY A 121 -11.47 16.57 9.09
C GLY A 121 -12.28 16.42 10.39
N GLY A 122 -11.74 15.76 11.42
CA GLY A 122 -12.43 15.55 12.70
C GLY A 122 -13.63 14.60 12.62
N LYS A 123 -13.68 13.76 11.58
CA LYS A 123 -14.75 12.78 11.34
C LYS A 123 -14.52 11.44 12.01
N LEU A 124 -13.30 11.22 12.54
CA LEU A 124 -12.92 9.99 13.24
C LEU A 124 -12.69 10.22 14.71
N TYR A 125 -12.99 9.20 15.51
CA TYR A 125 -12.73 9.19 16.94
C TYR A 125 -11.22 8.98 17.18
N GLN A 126 -10.58 9.83 17.99
CA GLN A 126 -9.19 9.67 18.36
C GLN A 126 -9.04 8.50 19.35
N LEU A 127 -8.18 7.54 19.03
CA LEU A 127 -8.09 6.26 19.73
C LEU A 127 -7.04 6.22 20.84
N ASP A 128 -6.12 7.19 20.92
CA ASP A 128 -4.97 7.15 21.83
C ASP A 128 -5.35 6.87 23.29
N ASP A 129 -6.40 7.49 23.80
CA ASP A 129 -6.81 7.32 25.20
C ASP A 129 -7.50 6.00 25.45
N VAL A 130 -8.38 5.56 24.53
CA VAL A 130 -9.03 4.27 24.69
C VAL A 130 -8.05 3.10 24.50
N ILE A 131 -7.01 3.27 23.68
CA ILE A 131 -5.88 2.34 23.56
C ILE A 131 -5.16 2.23 24.91
N ARG A 132 -4.85 3.36 25.55
CA ARG A 132 -4.24 3.37 26.89
C ARG A 132 -5.16 2.79 27.97
N GLN A 133 -6.44 3.18 27.93
CA GLN A 133 -7.46 2.67 28.85
C GLN A 133 -7.54 1.13 28.82
N ASP A 134 -7.65 0.56 27.64
CA ASP A 134 -7.81 -0.88 27.42
C ASP A 134 -6.48 -1.64 27.36
N LYS A 135 -5.35 -0.94 27.50
CA LYS A 135 -4.00 -1.50 27.41
C LYS A 135 -3.78 -2.32 26.13
N LEU A 136 -4.32 -1.83 25.01
CA LEU A 136 -4.07 -2.49 23.74
C LEU A 136 -2.57 -2.41 23.43
N ASP A 137 -1.97 -3.55 23.20
CA ASP A 137 -0.56 -3.64 22.81
C ASP A 137 -0.38 -3.09 21.38
N THR A 138 0.20 -1.90 21.26
CA THR A 138 0.58 -1.28 20.00
C THR A 138 2.08 -1.38 19.72
N GLU A 139 2.90 -1.79 20.68
CA GLU A 139 4.36 -1.92 20.53
C GLU A 139 4.73 -3.13 19.67
N ASN A 140 3.89 -4.16 19.68
CA ASN A 140 4.04 -5.35 18.86
C ASN A 140 3.30 -5.25 17.51
N ILE A 141 2.94 -4.06 17.06
CA ILE A 141 2.56 -3.79 15.67
C ILE A 141 3.83 -3.38 14.90
N VAL A 142 3.93 -3.79 13.64
CA VAL A 142 5.04 -3.43 12.74
C VAL A 142 5.26 -1.91 12.78
N PRO A 143 6.47 -1.42 13.09
CA PRO A 143 6.73 0.00 13.29
C PRO A 143 6.29 0.87 12.10
N SER A 144 6.57 0.43 10.86
CA SER A 144 6.18 1.17 9.64
C SER A 144 4.67 1.34 9.49
N VAL A 145 3.86 0.37 9.95
CA VAL A 145 2.40 0.46 9.98
C VAL A 145 1.96 1.55 10.96
N MET A 146 2.50 1.54 12.18
CA MET A 146 2.15 2.55 13.20
C MET A 146 2.64 3.94 12.83
N GLU A 147 3.82 4.05 12.22
CA GLU A 147 4.33 5.33 11.71
C GLU A 147 3.42 5.91 10.62
N LEU A 148 2.96 5.06 9.67
CA LEU A 148 2.02 5.48 8.64
C LEU A 148 0.70 5.96 9.25
N ILE A 149 0.07 5.17 10.12
CA ILE A 149 -1.18 5.54 10.78
C ILE A 149 -1.05 6.88 11.50
N LYS A 150 0.03 7.07 12.27
CA LYS A 150 0.28 8.34 12.98
C LYS A 150 0.57 9.49 12.02
N SER A 151 1.35 9.28 10.96
CA SER A 151 1.67 10.34 9.99
C SER A 151 0.42 10.86 9.28
N LYS A 152 -0.52 9.95 8.95
CA LYS A 152 -1.80 10.33 8.34
C LYS A 152 -2.78 10.94 9.34
N GLY A 153 -2.61 10.71 10.64
CA GLY A 153 -3.41 11.26 11.75
C GLY A 153 -2.80 12.46 12.45
N ASP A 154 -1.85 13.16 11.83
CA ASP A 154 -1.14 14.32 12.42
C ASP A 154 -0.54 14.00 13.81
N GLY A 155 0.12 12.84 13.89
CA GLY A 155 0.77 12.33 15.09
C GLY A 155 -0.12 11.51 16.03
N ASN A 156 -1.44 11.47 15.79
CA ASN A 156 -2.41 10.75 16.62
C ASN A 156 -2.91 9.47 15.94
N ILE A 157 -3.53 8.59 16.71
CA ILE A 157 -4.09 7.33 16.22
C ILE A 157 -5.61 7.49 16.06
N TYR A 158 -6.12 7.42 14.83
CA TYR A 158 -7.54 7.45 14.51
C TYR A 158 -8.05 6.12 13.94
N GLY A 159 -7.16 5.19 13.65
CA GLY A 159 -7.49 3.87 13.14
C GLY A 159 -6.36 2.89 13.37
N LEU A 160 -6.62 1.61 13.12
CA LEU A 160 -5.66 0.51 13.17
C LEU A 160 -5.88 -0.39 11.97
N ALA A 161 -4.80 -1.02 11.49
CA ALA A 161 -4.84 -1.91 10.34
C ALA A 161 -4.33 -3.31 10.69
N PRO A 162 -5.11 -4.37 10.43
CA PRO A 162 -4.70 -5.74 10.72
C PRO A 162 -3.65 -6.27 9.74
N TYR A 163 -3.57 -5.68 8.53
CA TYR A 163 -2.67 -6.07 7.46
C TYR A 163 -1.90 -4.91 6.88
N PHE A 164 -0.76 -5.24 6.27
CA PHE A 164 -0.03 -4.36 5.36
C PHE A 164 0.41 -5.13 4.12
N TYR A 165 0.72 -4.39 3.06
CA TYR A 165 1.23 -4.91 1.80
C TYR A 165 2.63 -4.37 1.56
N SER A 166 3.50 -5.21 1.06
CA SER A 166 4.85 -4.79 0.71
C SER A 166 5.44 -5.73 -0.32
N GLN A 167 6.50 -5.28 -0.97
CA GLN A 167 7.33 -6.07 -1.88
C GLN A 167 8.76 -6.09 -1.37
N ALA A 168 9.51 -7.10 -1.80
CA ALA A 168 10.94 -7.21 -1.57
C ALA A 168 11.65 -7.67 -2.84
N LEU A 169 12.96 -7.44 -2.91
CA LEU A 169 13.82 -8.00 -3.93
C LEU A 169 14.22 -9.41 -3.48
N PHE A 170 13.60 -10.40 -4.08
CA PHE A 170 13.97 -11.80 -3.95
C PHE A 170 15.22 -12.09 -4.78
N TYR A 171 16.07 -12.99 -4.29
CA TYR A 171 17.23 -13.45 -5.05
C TYR A 171 17.51 -14.94 -4.82
N ASN A 172 18.06 -15.59 -5.84
CA ASN A 172 18.43 -17.00 -5.83
C ASN A 172 19.90 -17.15 -5.45
N LYS A 173 20.19 -17.54 -4.19
CA LYS A 173 21.55 -17.68 -3.66
C LYS A 173 22.41 -18.65 -4.46
N ASP A 174 21.80 -19.69 -5.03
CA ASP A 174 22.57 -20.70 -5.77
C ASP A 174 23.08 -20.13 -7.10
N LEU A 175 22.28 -19.32 -7.81
CA LEU A 175 22.76 -18.62 -9.01
C LEU A 175 23.87 -17.62 -8.68
N PHE A 176 23.75 -16.88 -7.58
CA PHE A 176 24.81 -15.96 -7.15
C PHE A 176 26.11 -16.70 -6.84
N GLY A 177 26.04 -17.83 -6.13
CA GLY A 177 27.20 -18.69 -5.84
C GLY A 177 27.77 -19.30 -7.08
N GLN A 178 26.95 -19.85 -7.99
CA GLN A 178 27.37 -20.49 -9.23
C GLN A 178 28.17 -19.55 -10.15
N TYR A 179 27.74 -18.28 -10.23
CA TYR A 179 28.39 -17.32 -11.14
C TYR A 179 29.35 -16.36 -10.44
N GLY A 180 29.60 -16.54 -9.14
CA GLY A 180 30.53 -15.70 -8.38
C GLY A 180 30.07 -14.24 -8.28
N VAL A 181 28.78 -13.99 -8.36
CA VAL A 181 28.21 -12.65 -8.20
C VAL A 181 28.02 -12.36 -6.70
N PRO A 182 28.42 -11.16 -6.18
CA PRO A 182 28.18 -10.82 -4.78
C PRO A 182 26.69 -10.71 -4.50
N LEU A 183 26.25 -11.20 -3.33
CA LEU A 183 24.85 -11.14 -2.91
C LEU A 183 24.34 -9.69 -2.83
N PRO A 184 23.07 -9.44 -3.14
CA PRO A 184 22.45 -8.13 -2.97
C PRO A 184 22.37 -7.76 -1.48
N LYS A 185 22.20 -6.47 -1.21
CA LYS A 185 22.11 -5.90 0.14
C LYS A 185 20.83 -5.08 0.28
N ASN A 186 20.38 -4.87 1.51
CA ASN A 186 19.30 -3.93 1.79
C ASN A 186 19.66 -2.51 1.33
N LYS A 187 18.68 -1.77 0.87
CA LYS A 187 18.77 -0.35 0.49
C LYS A 187 19.68 -0.07 -0.71
N MET A 188 19.78 -1.01 -1.65
CA MET A 188 20.44 -0.77 -2.94
C MET A 188 19.60 0.17 -3.81
N SER A 189 20.29 0.97 -4.63
CA SER A 189 19.66 1.74 -5.71
C SER A 189 19.31 0.86 -6.90
N TRP A 190 18.52 1.39 -7.83
CA TRP A 190 18.26 0.74 -9.11
C TRP A 190 19.54 0.54 -9.93
N ASP A 191 20.46 1.53 -9.91
CA ASP A 191 21.76 1.41 -10.57
C ASP A 191 22.53 0.18 -10.06
N GLU A 192 22.60 0.00 -8.74
CA GLU A 192 23.30 -1.12 -8.13
C GLU A 192 22.63 -2.47 -8.46
N VAL A 193 21.30 -2.56 -8.39
CA VAL A 193 20.55 -3.79 -8.69
C VAL A 193 20.72 -4.18 -10.17
N LEU A 194 20.57 -3.23 -11.09
CA LEU A 194 20.71 -3.52 -12.52
C LEU A 194 22.17 -3.81 -12.92
N GLN A 195 23.16 -3.20 -12.26
CA GLN A 195 24.58 -3.58 -12.41
C GLN A 195 24.86 -5.01 -11.91
N LEU A 196 24.24 -5.43 -10.80
CA LEU A 196 24.33 -6.84 -10.37
C LEU A 196 23.70 -7.77 -11.41
N ALA A 197 22.52 -7.43 -11.92
CA ALA A 197 21.82 -8.21 -12.94
C ALA A 197 22.69 -8.45 -14.19
N GLN A 198 23.47 -7.44 -14.60
CA GLN A 198 24.33 -7.52 -15.78
C GLN A 198 25.54 -8.45 -15.62
N ARG A 199 25.84 -8.92 -14.40
CA ARG A 199 26.95 -9.85 -14.14
C ARG A 199 26.61 -11.32 -14.45
N PHE A 200 25.33 -11.63 -14.63
CA PHE A 200 24.90 -12.98 -14.98
C PHE A 200 25.09 -13.27 -16.46
N PRO A 201 25.29 -14.56 -16.85
CA PRO A 201 25.48 -14.96 -18.24
C PRO A 201 24.27 -14.56 -19.11
N LYS A 202 24.57 -14.18 -20.36
CA LYS A 202 23.58 -13.72 -21.34
C LYS A 202 23.51 -14.57 -22.61
N ASP A 203 24.37 -15.59 -22.71
CA ASP A 203 24.59 -16.43 -23.90
C ASP A 203 23.78 -17.72 -23.95
N GLY A 204 23.08 -18.06 -22.88
CA GLY A 204 22.16 -19.21 -22.84
C GLY A 204 20.94 -19.01 -23.76
N GLN A 205 20.42 -20.10 -24.33
CA GLN A 205 19.19 -20.13 -25.12
C GLN A 205 18.19 -21.14 -24.54
N GLY A 206 16.89 -20.87 -24.71
CA GLY A 206 15.82 -21.72 -24.22
C GLY A 206 15.96 -22.01 -22.72
N ASP A 207 15.90 -23.27 -22.34
CA ASP A 207 15.97 -23.71 -20.94
C ASP A 207 17.30 -23.40 -20.22
N LYS A 208 18.37 -23.08 -20.95
CA LYS A 208 19.66 -22.70 -20.40
C LYS A 208 19.84 -21.21 -20.20
N ARG A 209 18.85 -20.41 -20.59
CA ARG A 209 18.90 -18.95 -20.43
C ARG A 209 18.67 -18.57 -18.99
N ILE A 210 19.59 -17.75 -18.44
CA ILE A 210 19.46 -17.13 -17.12
C ILE A 210 19.29 -15.62 -17.30
N TYR A 211 18.42 -15.04 -16.50
CA TYR A 211 18.23 -13.59 -16.44
C TYR A 211 18.71 -13.07 -15.08
N GLY A 212 19.40 -11.95 -15.09
CA GLY A 212 19.88 -11.32 -13.87
C GLY A 212 18.74 -10.68 -13.05
N PHE A 213 17.74 -10.17 -13.75
CA PHE A 213 16.59 -9.48 -13.11
C PHE A 213 15.30 -9.67 -13.90
N ALA A 214 14.19 -9.75 -13.17
CA ALA A 214 12.86 -9.51 -13.68
C ALA A 214 12.12 -8.52 -12.76
N ARG A 215 11.30 -7.65 -13.32
CA ARG A 215 10.47 -6.72 -12.53
C ARG A 215 9.45 -7.50 -11.68
N ASN A 216 8.85 -8.50 -12.30
CA ASN A 216 7.99 -9.51 -11.69
C ASN A 216 8.16 -10.80 -12.51
N SER A 217 8.26 -11.94 -11.87
CA SER A 217 8.53 -13.21 -12.55
C SER A 217 7.36 -13.70 -13.43
N ALA A 218 6.17 -13.17 -13.19
CA ALA A 218 4.94 -13.52 -13.87
C ALA A 218 4.33 -12.39 -14.73
N ASP A 219 5.02 -11.29 -14.97
CA ASP A 219 4.52 -10.14 -15.75
C ASP A 219 4.00 -10.52 -17.13
N TRP A 220 4.60 -11.51 -17.78
CA TRP A 220 4.18 -12.01 -19.09
C TRP A 220 2.77 -12.63 -19.07
N ILE A 221 2.30 -13.19 -17.92
CA ILE A 221 0.96 -13.74 -17.77
C ILE A 221 -0.10 -12.65 -17.94
N VAL A 222 0.20 -11.43 -17.45
CA VAL A 222 -0.72 -10.31 -17.44
C VAL A 222 -0.72 -9.55 -18.78
N TYR A 223 0.48 -9.36 -19.37
CA TYR A 223 0.67 -8.45 -20.51
C TYR A 223 0.93 -9.15 -21.85
N GLY A 224 1.13 -10.46 -21.86
CA GLY A 224 1.46 -11.25 -23.06
C GLY A 224 2.92 -11.07 -23.52
N SER A 225 3.39 -11.98 -24.38
CA SER A 225 4.79 -12.09 -24.79
C SER A 225 5.28 -10.98 -25.75
N GLU A 226 4.38 -10.29 -26.43
CA GLU A 226 4.74 -9.21 -27.38
C GLU A 226 4.58 -7.80 -26.78
N ASN A 227 4.24 -7.67 -25.52
CA ASN A 227 3.88 -6.40 -24.93
C ASN A 227 5.12 -5.52 -24.65
N LYS A 228 5.39 -4.58 -25.54
CA LYS A 228 6.46 -3.58 -25.38
C LYS A 228 6.27 -2.68 -24.17
N ALA A 229 5.07 -2.60 -23.61
CA ALA A 229 4.78 -1.86 -22.39
C ALA A 229 5.66 -2.27 -21.21
N LEU A 230 6.19 -3.52 -21.17
CA LEU A 230 7.11 -3.94 -20.12
C LEU A 230 8.38 -3.08 -20.04
N ASN A 231 8.87 -2.58 -21.18
CA ASN A 231 10.00 -1.65 -21.21
C ASN A 231 9.67 -0.33 -20.53
N TYR A 232 8.46 0.17 -20.74
CA TYR A 232 7.95 1.39 -20.10
C TYR A 232 7.78 1.18 -18.58
N TYR A 233 7.26 0.04 -18.14
CA TYR A 233 7.07 -0.21 -16.70
C TYR A 233 8.37 -0.28 -15.92
N LEU A 234 9.47 -0.72 -16.50
CA LEU A 234 10.77 -0.66 -15.84
C LEU A 234 11.23 0.80 -15.65
N MET A 235 11.14 1.64 -16.70
CA MET A 235 11.44 3.06 -16.58
C MET A 235 10.55 3.74 -15.54
N LYS A 236 9.22 3.48 -15.57
CA LYS A 236 8.26 4.03 -14.60
C LYS A 236 8.63 3.66 -13.18
N GLN A 237 8.97 2.40 -12.91
CA GLN A 237 9.32 1.92 -11.58
C GLN A 237 10.61 2.57 -11.05
N ILE A 238 11.63 2.75 -11.90
CA ILE A 238 12.85 3.49 -11.55
C ILE A 238 12.50 4.93 -11.16
N GLY A 239 11.69 5.61 -11.99
CA GLY A 239 11.26 6.99 -11.72
C GLY A 239 10.42 7.12 -10.45
N ALA A 240 9.47 6.22 -10.24
CA ALA A 240 8.62 6.20 -9.06
C ALA A 240 9.41 6.03 -7.75
N THR A 241 10.49 5.25 -7.79
CA THR A 241 11.37 5.05 -6.63
C THR A 241 11.99 6.36 -6.12
N VAL A 242 12.27 7.31 -7.01
CA VAL A 242 12.79 8.64 -6.65
C VAL A 242 11.69 9.71 -6.59
N GLY A 243 10.44 9.32 -6.43
CA GLY A 243 9.29 10.21 -6.23
C GLY A 243 8.81 10.93 -7.48
N MET A 244 9.17 10.46 -8.68
CA MET A 244 8.67 11.05 -9.93
C MET A 244 7.38 10.37 -10.38
N THR A 245 6.45 11.19 -10.89
CA THR A 245 5.25 10.74 -11.60
C THR A 245 5.41 11.06 -13.10
N ASP A 246 5.07 10.11 -13.94
CA ASP A 246 5.06 10.27 -15.38
C ASP A 246 3.77 10.94 -15.89
N ILE A 247 2.73 10.92 -15.05
CA ILE A 247 1.41 11.50 -15.35
C ILE A 247 0.92 12.27 -14.14
N ASP A 248 0.49 13.51 -14.37
CA ASP A 248 -0.18 14.37 -13.41
C ASP A 248 -1.65 14.52 -13.84
N PRO A 249 -2.64 14.30 -12.97
CA PRO A 249 -4.06 14.35 -13.33
C PRO A 249 -4.52 15.69 -13.89
N ASP A 250 -3.84 16.78 -13.53
CA ASP A 250 -4.21 18.13 -13.95
C ASP A 250 -3.40 18.61 -15.18
N LYS A 251 -2.15 18.13 -15.33
CA LYS A 251 -1.21 18.58 -16.36
C LYS A 251 -1.03 17.58 -17.51
N GLY A 252 -1.38 16.31 -17.29
CA GLY A 252 -1.11 15.21 -18.22
C GLY A 252 0.29 14.63 -18.03
N VAL A 253 0.96 14.27 -19.13
CA VAL A 253 2.28 13.61 -19.11
C VAL A 253 3.37 14.57 -18.63
N THR A 254 4.29 14.10 -17.78
CA THR A 254 5.31 14.91 -17.07
C THR A 254 6.72 14.31 -17.14
N LEU A 255 7.21 14.04 -18.37
CA LEU A 255 8.52 13.39 -18.60
C LEU A 255 9.69 14.36 -18.83
N GLN A 256 9.49 15.66 -18.59
CA GLN A 256 10.52 16.69 -18.89
C GLN A 256 11.59 16.83 -17.79
N ALA A 257 11.39 16.21 -16.63
CA ALA A 257 12.39 16.26 -15.56
C ALA A 257 13.65 15.44 -15.90
N GLU A 258 14.82 15.96 -15.55
CA GLU A 258 16.12 15.32 -15.83
C GLU A 258 16.22 13.90 -15.24
N GLY A 259 15.52 13.62 -14.13
CA GLY A 259 15.42 12.28 -13.55
C GLY A 259 14.82 11.25 -14.49
N TRP A 260 13.89 11.62 -15.38
CA TRP A 260 13.33 10.70 -16.37
C TRP A 260 14.35 10.31 -17.43
N LYS A 261 15.28 11.21 -17.76
CA LYS A 261 16.40 10.89 -18.66
C LYS A 261 17.31 9.83 -18.05
N HIS A 262 17.64 9.97 -16.76
CA HIS A 262 18.38 8.93 -16.03
C HIS A 262 17.61 7.59 -15.98
N ALA A 263 16.33 7.62 -15.62
CA ALA A 263 15.50 6.42 -15.53
C ALA A 263 15.39 5.68 -16.87
N LEU A 264 15.15 6.42 -17.97
CA LEU A 264 15.10 5.81 -19.31
C LEU A 264 16.47 5.29 -19.77
N SER A 265 17.56 6.04 -19.53
CA SER A 265 18.91 5.57 -19.88
C SER A 265 19.25 4.27 -19.17
N LEU A 266 19.01 4.21 -17.87
CA LEU A 266 19.29 3.04 -17.03
C LEU A 266 18.43 1.84 -17.45
N ALA A 267 17.13 2.04 -17.69
CA ALA A 267 16.24 0.99 -18.17
C ALA A 267 16.67 0.46 -19.54
N ALA A 268 16.92 1.37 -20.51
CA ALA A 268 17.33 0.99 -21.86
C ALA A 268 18.67 0.24 -21.88
N GLU A 269 19.66 0.66 -21.09
CA GLU A 269 20.94 -0.04 -20.97
C GLU A 269 20.75 -1.45 -20.41
N ALA A 270 20.00 -1.59 -19.32
CA ALA A 270 19.73 -2.88 -18.70
C ALA A 270 18.99 -3.85 -19.65
N LEU A 271 17.98 -3.35 -20.36
CA LEU A 271 17.19 -4.11 -21.34
C LEU A 271 18.07 -4.50 -22.53
N LYS A 272 18.84 -3.56 -23.09
CA LYS A 272 19.78 -3.82 -24.21
C LYS A 272 20.82 -4.85 -23.86
N SER A 273 21.26 -4.89 -22.61
CA SER A 273 22.25 -5.86 -22.14
C SER A 273 21.74 -7.30 -22.19
N GLY A 274 20.41 -7.51 -22.27
CA GLY A 274 19.77 -8.83 -22.17
C GLY A 274 19.78 -9.42 -20.77
N ALA A 275 20.18 -8.67 -19.74
CA ALA A 275 20.19 -9.13 -18.35
C ALA A 275 18.79 -9.12 -17.72
N VAL A 276 17.88 -8.31 -18.27
CA VAL A 276 16.51 -8.15 -17.76
C VAL A 276 15.55 -9.00 -18.57
N TYR A 277 14.72 -9.78 -17.88
CA TYR A 277 13.62 -10.52 -18.49
C TYR A 277 12.46 -9.58 -18.81
N THR A 278 11.97 -9.62 -20.05
CA THR A 278 10.89 -8.74 -20.54
C THR A 278 9.64 -9.51 -20.97
N GLY A 279 9.56 -10.80 -20.69
CA GLY A 279 8.45 -11.62 -21.17
C GLY A 279 8.49 -11.93 -22.68
N ASN A 280 9.39 -11.30 -23.41
CA ASN A 280 9.45 -11.41 -24.89
C ASN A 280 10.31 -12.62 -25.29
N THR A 281 9.78 -13.83 -25.17
CA THR A 281 10.44 -15.07 -25.63
C THR A 281 10.00 -15.49 -27.04
N GLY A 282 9.15 -14.71 -27.71
CA GLY A 282 8.63 -15.01 -29.05
C GLY A 282 7.52 -16.07 -29.06
N GLU A 283 7.27 -16.75 -27.96
CA GLU A 283 6.21 -17.73 -27.81
C GLU A 283 5.29 -17.31 -26.64
N MET A 284 4.00 -17.16 -26.89
CA MET A 284 3.03 -17.06 -25.80
C MET A 284 3.02 -18.40 -25.08
N PRO A 285 3.31 -18.44 -23.77
CA PRO A 285 3.09 -19.67 -23.02
C PRO A 285 1.63 -20.09 -23.15
N ALA A 286 1.39 -21.37 -23.36
CA ALA A 286 0.04 -21.92 -23.33
C ALA A 286 -0.62 -21.52 -22.00
N SER A 287 -1.93 -21.24 -22.03
CA SER A 287 -2.68 -21.03 -20.81
C SER A 287 -2.43 -22.21 -19.87
N ALA A 288 -1.93 -21.94 -18.65
CA ALA A 288 -1.70 -22.99 -17.68
C ALA A 288 -3.03 -23.63 -17.29
N ASN A 289 -3.18 -24.92 -17.62
CA ASN A 289 -4.40 -25.69 -17.31
C ASN A 289 -4.34 -26.35 -15.92
N SER A 290 -3.17 -26.27 -15.28
CA SER A 290 -2.93 -26.81 -13.94
C SER A 290 -2.00 -25.90 -13.14
N GLU A 291 -2.03 -26.09 -11.83
CA GLU A 291 -1.12 -25.39 -10.94
C GLU A 291 0.36 -25.77 -11.18
N GLU A 292 0.61 -27.03 -11.55
CA GLU A 292 1.94 -27.50 -11.90
C GLU A 292 2.49 -26.77 -13.14
N GLU A 293 1.66 -26.61 -14.18
CA GLU A 293 2.04 -25.85 -15.38
C GLU A 293 2.28 -24.37 -15.05
N ARG A 294 1.46 -23.75 -14.21
CA ARG A 294 1.66 -22.38 -13.74
C ARG A 294 3.00 -22.23 -13.01
N LEU A 295 3.34 -23.16 -12.11
CA LEU A 295 4.59 -23.14 -11.38
C LEU A 295 5.80 -23.33 -12.32
N LYS A 296 5.72 -24.18 -13.35
CA LYS A 296 6.76 -24.37 -14.36
C LYS A 296 7.01 -23.13 -15.23
N GLN A 297 6.01 -22.31 -15.38
CA GLN A 297 6.08 -21.06 -16.15
C GLN A 297 6.71 -19.91 -15.36
N ASP A 298 6.72 -19.95 -14.03
CA ASP A 298 7.37 -18.94 -13.20
C ASP A 298 8.90 -19.14 -13.23
N LEU A 299 9.57 -18.23 -13.92
CA LEU A 299 11.03 -18.34 -14.15
C LEU A 299 11.87 -18.13 -12.89
N PHE A 300 11.39 -17.42 -11.87
CA PHE A 300 12.08 -17.34 -10.60
C PHE A 300 11.93 -18.66 -9.84
N VAL A 301 10.72 -19.18 -9.75
CA VAL A 301 10.41 -20.47 -9.09
C VAL A 301 11.17 -21.63 -9.71
N THR A 302 11.39 -21.58 -11.02
CA THR A 302 12.17 -22.59 -11.77
C THR A 302 13.67 -22.29 -11.85
N GLY A 303 14.16 -21.27 -11.11
CA GLY A 303 15.59 -20.99 -10.98
C GLY A 303 16.26 -20.35 -12.20
N LYS A 304 15.51 -19.69 -13.08
CA LYS A 304 16.01 -19.04 -14.30
C LYS A 304 16.21 -17.52 -14.16
N ILE A 305 15.74 -16.93 -13.06
CA ILE A 305 15.92 -15.52 -12.73
C ILE A 305 16.73 -15.42 -11.45
N ALA A 306 17.76 -14.56 -11.45
CA ALA A 306 18.61 -14.37 -10.28
C ALA A 306 17.97 -13.43 -9.24
N MET A 307 17.27 -12.37 -9.68
CA MET A 307 16.59 -11.39 -8.82
C MET A 307 15.23 -11.01 -9.38
N THR A 308 14.22 -10.87 -8.51
CA THR A 308 12.89 -10.38 -8.89
C THR A 308 12.27 -9.57 -7.76
N ILE A 309 11.44 -8.56 -8.08
CA ILE A 309 10.65 -7.83 -7.09
C ILE A 309 9.28 -8.47 -7.00
N GLU A 310 8.97 -9.00 -5.82
CA GLU A 310 7.74 -9.76 -5.61
C GLU A 310 7.08 -9.44 -4.27
N SER A 311 5.79 -9.71 -4.22
CA SER A 311 5.05 -9.81 -2.97
C SER A 311 5.36 -11.14 -2.25
N PRO A 312 4.99 -11.28 -0.97
CA PRO A 312 5.21 -12.53 -0.22
C PRO A 312 4.50 -13.78 -0.78
N TYR A 313 3.59 -13.61 -1.73
CA TYR A 313 2.89 -14.73 -2.40
C TYR A 313 3.83 -15.69 -3.09
N ILE A 314 4.91 -15.20 -3.67
CA ILE A 314 5.89 -16.03 -4.36
C ILE A 314 6.47 -17.11 -3.44
N ILE A 315 6.53 -16.86 -2.13
CA ILE A 315 6.99 -17.86 -1.15
C ILE A 315 6.09 -19.09 -1.18
N GLY A 316 4.77 -18.90 -1.28
CA GLY A 316 3.82 -19.99 -1.45
C GLY A 316 4.07 -20.79 -2.74
N SER A 317 4.30 -20.10 -3.85
CA SER A 317 4.64 -20.73 -5.14
C SER A 317 5.97 -21.52 -5.06
N ILE A 318 6.98 -20.98 -4.40
CA ILE A 318 8.26 -21.68 -4.20
C ILE A 318 8.08 -22.95 -3.36
N LEU A 319 7.32 -22.88 -2.26
CA LEU A 319 7.05 -24.04 -1.41
C LEU A 319 6.23 -25.12 -2.14
N GLN A 320 5.20 -24.71 -2.88
CA GLN A 320 4.42 -25.62 -3.71
C GLN A 320 5.26 -26.28 -4.81
N ALA A 321 6.14 -25.52 -5.47
CA ALA A 321 7.06 -26.07 -6.46
C ALA A 321 8.00 -27.12 -5.87
N LYS A 322 8.50 -26.89 -4.67
CA LYS A 322 9.32 -27.86 -3.93
C LYS A 322 8.59 -29.20 -3.72
N GLU A 323 7.28 -29.16 -3.53
CA GLU A 323 6.46 -30.37 -3.33
C GLU A 323 6.03 -31.02 -4.65
N LYS A 324 5.67 -30.22 -5.66
CA LYS A 324 5.02 -30.69 -6.89
C LYS A 324 5.98 -30.89 -8.04
N LEU A 325 7.02 -30.07 -8.18
CA LEU A 325 7.97 -30.14 -9.30
C LEU A 325 9.17 -31.01 -8.92
N LYS A 326 9.10 -32.33 -9.19
CA LYS A 326 10.17 -33.26 -8.84
C LYS A 326 11.44 -33.11 -9.69
N ASP A 327 11.28 -32.58 -10.91
CA ASP A 327 12.36 -32.41 -11.89
C ASP A 327 13.03 -31.01 -11.81
N VAL A 328 12.57 -30.15 -10.91
CA VAL A 328 13.10 -28.80 -10.71
C VAL A 328 13.69 -28.70 -9.31
N ALA A 329 14.96 -28.30 -9.22
CA ALA A 329 15.57 -28.06 -7.92
C ALA A 329 14.90 -26.86 -7.23
N PRO A 330 14.53 -26.97 -5.94
CA PRO A 330 13.93 -25.86 -5.20
C PRO A 330 14.84 -24.65 -5.18
N VAL A 331 14.29 -23.47 -5.43
CA VAL A 331 15.05 -22.21 -5.35
C VAL A 331 15.52 -21.95 -3.92
N ASN A 332 16.80 -21.76 -3.75
CA ASN A 332 17.41 -21.31 -2.49
C ASN A 332 17.32 -19.78 -2.41
N TRP A 333 16.11 -19.30 -2.08
CA TRP A 333 15.80 -17.90 -2.09
C TRP A 333 16.24 -17.17 -0.81
N ASP A 334 16.38 -15.87 -0.90
CA ASP A 334 16.44 -14.96 0.22
C ASP A 334 15.91 -13.58 -0.24
N VAL A 335 15.80 -12.63 0.66
CA VAL A 335 15.23 -11.32 0.35
C VAL A 335 16.08 -10.18 0.88
N VAL A 336 16.07 -9.06 0.15
CA VAL A 336 16.51 -7.74 0.60
C VAL A 336 15.42 -6.72 0.28
N THR A 337 15.53 -5.49 0.77
CA THR A 337 14.58 -4.43 0.45
C THR A 337 14.48 -4.23 -1.06
N VAL A 338 13.32 -3.77 -1.53
CA VAL A 338 13.22 -3.22 -2.90
C VAL A 338 14.27 -2.12 -3.11
N PRO A 339 14.61 -1.78 -4.36
CA PRO A 339 15.47 -0.64 -4.64
C PRO A 339 14.91 0.65 -4.05
N VAL A 340 15.80 1.52 -3.56
CA VAL A 340 15.44 2.76 -2.88
C VAL A 340 16.04 3.98 -3.58
N ASP A 341 15.51 5.17 -3.28
CA ASP A 341 16.18 6.43 -3.62
C ASP A 341 17.42 6.59 -2.73
N PRO A 342 18.64 6.72 -3.31
CA PRO A 342 19.86 6.95 -2.53
C PRO A 342 19.81 8.20 -1.64
N LYS A 343 18.97 9.18 -1.98
CA LYS A 343 18.77 10.40 -1.18
C LYS A 343 17.80 10.18 -0.01
N ASN A 344 16.97 9.13 -0.08
CA ASN A 344 16.01 8.77 0.95
C ASN A 344 15.95 7.24 1.14
N PRO A 345 17.04 6.60 1.58
CA PRO A 345 17.18 5.14 1.56
C PRO A 345 16.31 4.40 2.57
N ASP A 346 15.61 5.12 3.44
CA ASP A 346 14.75 4.55 4.48
C ASP A 346 13.26 4.50 4.08
N ALA A 347 12.93 4.94 2.85
CA ALA A 347 11.56 4.97 2.36
C ALA A 347 11.35 4.14 1.08
N SER A 348 10.13 3.67 0.88
CA SER A 348 9.72 2.90 -0.30
C SER A 348 8.28 3.20 -0.68
N SER A 349 8.01 3.23 -1.99
CA SER A 349 6.64 3.26 -2.53
C SER A 349 5.97 1.89 -2.58
N SER A 350 6.69 0.82 -2.25
CA SER A 350 6.16 -0.56 -2.25
C SER A 350 5.45 -0.95 -0.95
N PHE A 351 5.52 -0.12 0.09
CA PHE A 351 4.83 -0.35 1.36
C PHE A 351 3.49 0.36 1.36
N ASP A 352 2.42 -0.37 1.67
CA ASP A 352 1.06 0.17 1.75
C ASP A 352 0.28 -0.47 2.90
N VAL A 353 -0.73 0.25 3.40
CA VAL A 353 -1.67 -0.20 4.42
C VAL A 353 -3.08 0.03 3.92
N SER A 354 -3.83 -1.04 3.83
CA SER A 354 -5.26 -1.00 3.53
C SER A 354 -6.07 -1.60 4.67
N GLU A 355 -7.40 -1.53 4.57
CA GLU A 355 -8.30 -1.96 5.64
C GLU A 355 -8.02 -1.28 6.99
N ILE A 356 -7.88 0.06 6.96
CA ILE A 356 -7.71 0.84 8.19
C ILE A 356 -9.08 0.95 8.88
N PHE A 357 -9.24 0.23 9.97
CA PHE A 357 -10.45 0.25 10.80
C PHE A 357 -10.45 1.46 11.73
N ALA A 358 -11.46 2.28 11.63
CA ALA A 358 -11.62 3.50 12.42
C ALA A 358 -13.03 3.61 13.01
N VAL A 359 -13.17 4.32 14.13
CA VAL A 359 -14.47 4.61 14.74
C VAL A 359 -14.95 5.97 14.24
N ASN A 360 -16.20 6.03 13.75
CA ASN A 360 -16.84 7.29 13.36
C ASN A 360 -17.00 8.21 14.58
N ALA A 361 -16.58 9.47 14.46
CA ALA A 361 -16.70 10.45 15.54
C ALA A 361 -18.17 10.67 15.98
N ASN A 362 -19.13 10.43 15.07
CA ASN A 362 -20.56 10.56 15.32
C ASN A 362 -21.24 9.23 15.68
N SER A 363 -20.47 8.16 15.95
CA SER A 363 -21.03 6.87 16.35
C SER A 363 -21.94 7.02 17.58
N SER A 364 -23.11 6.41 17.52
CA SER A 364 -24.02 6.30 18.68
C SER A 364 -23.57 5.21 19.67
N ASN A 365 -22.69 4.30 19.24
CA ASN A 365 -22.18 3.18 20.03
C ASN A 365 -20.62 3.11 19.98
N PRO A 366 -19.91 4.21 20.34
CA PRO A 366 -18.46 4.29 20.12
C PRO A 366 -17.68 3.22 20.89
N ARG A 367 -18.19 2.76 22.06
CA ARG A 367 -17.54 1.68 22.80
C ARG A 367 -17.65 0.34 22.08
N ALA A 368 -18.81 -0.03 21.56
CA ALA A 368 -18.98 -1.29 20.82
C ALA A 368 -18.23 -1.25 19.49
N ALA A 369 -18.19 -0.09 18.81
CA ALA A 369 -17.37 0.15 17.62
C ALA A 369 -15.88 -0.05 17.91
N TRP A 370 -15.39 0.50 19.02
CA TRP A 370 -14.01 0.30 19.47
C TRP A 370 -13.70 -1.17 19.78
N GLU A 371 -14.63 -1.91 20.41
CA GLU A 371 -14.41 -3.35 20.68
C GLU A 371 -14.14 -4.12 19.38
N LEU A 372 -14.86 -3.78 18.30
CA LEU A 372 -14.59 -4.40 17.00
C LEU A 372 -13.21 -4.00 16.45
N VAL A 373 -12.89 -2.70 16.43
CA VAL A 373 -11.58 -2.21 15.94
C VAL A 373 -10.43 -2.85 16.75
N LYS A 374 -10.57 -2.88 18.07
CA LYS A 374 -9.61 -3.52 18.98
C LYS A 374 -9.45 -5.02 18.71
N TYR A 375 -10.57 -5.73 18.54
CA TYR A 375 -10.55 -7.18 18.31
C TYR A 375 -9.90 -7.55 16.99
N VAL A 376 -10.28 -6.86 15.89
CA VAL A 376 -9.71 -7.10 14.56
C VAL A 376 -8.19 -6.91 14.55
N ASN A 377 -7.68 -5.97 15.37
CA ASN A 377 -6.26 -5.66 15.48
C ASN A 377 -5.56 -6.33 16.66
N SER A 378 -6.22 -7.29 17.34
CA SER A 378 -5.66 -8.00 18.49
C SER A 378 -4.67 -9.10 18.09
N ASP A 379 -3.81 -9.50 19.04
CA ASP A 379 -2.95 -10.66 18.87
C ASP A 379 -3.75 -11.96 18.70
N GLU A 380 -4.90 -12.08 19.41
CA GLU A 380 -5.81 -13.21 19.29
C GLU A 380 -6.30 -13.39 17.84
N MET A 381 -6.75 -12.28 17.22
CA MET A 381 -7.22 -12.31 15.83
C MET A 381 -6.06 -12.61 14.87
N ALA A 382 -4.91 -11.97 15.06
CA ALA A 382 -3.72 -12.21 14.24
C ALA A 382 -3.27 -13.68 14.30
N LYS A 383 -3.32 -14.31 15.48
CA LYS A 383 -3.01 -15.73 15.65
C LYS A 383 -3.96 -16.67 14.89
N LEU A 384 -5.22 -16.29 14.75
CA LEU A 384 -6.19 -17.05 13.96
C LEU A 384 -5.94 -16.85 12.48
N LEU A 385 -5.76 -15.61 12.05
CA LEU A 385 -5.50 -15.24 10.65
C LEU A 385 -4.17 -15.79 10.13
N ALA A 386 -3.14 -15.91 10.97
CA ALA A 386 -1.85 -16.51 10.60
C ALA A 386 -1.96 -17.99 10.16
N LYS A 387 -3.08 -18.66 10.44
CA LYS A 387 -3.35 -20.04 10.02
C LYS A 387 -4.08 -20.13 8.68
N THR A 388 -4.52 -19.00 8.14
CA THR A 388 -5.20 -18.92 6.86
C THR A 388 -4.24 -18.41 5.79
N GLU A 389 -4.50 -18.73 4.53
CA GLU A 389 -3.77 -18.13 3.41
C GLU A 389 -4.29 -16.69 3.22
N ASN A 390 -3.53 -15.72 3.68
CA ASN A 390 -3.89 -14.30 3.62
C ASN A 390 -3.14 -13.58 2.50
N PHE A 391 -3.78 -12.59 1.92
CA PHE A 391 -3.29 -11.79 0.80
C PHE A 391 -2.27 -10.70 1.18
N GLY A 392 -1.91 -10.55 2.44
CA GLY A 392 -0.95 -9.57 2.95
C GLY A 392 -0.24 -10.05 4.20
N PHE A 393 0.66 -9.22 4.71
CA PHE A 393 1.29 -9.46 5.99
C PHE A 393 0.39 -8.99 7.13
N LEU A 394 0.31 -9.79 8.19
CA LEU A 394 -0.31 -9.35 9.44
C LEU A 394 0.51 -8.22 10.06
N SER A 395 -0.16 -7.20 10.57
CA SER A 395 0.52 -6.07 11.21
C SER A 395 1.16 -6.41 12.56
N ARG A 396 0.90 -7.61 13.12
CA ARG A 396 1.52 -8.09 14.36
C ARG A 396 2.90 -8.70 14.11
N THR A 397 3.93 -8.14 14.71
CA THR A 397 5.35 -8.51 14.49
C THR A 397 5.64 -10.01 14.75
N ALA A 398 4.91 -10.63 15.67
CA ALA A 398 5.08 -12.06 15.99
C ALA A 398 4.82 -12.99 14.79
N TYR A 399 4.03 -12.54 13.80
CA TYR A 399 3.57 -13.37 12.68
C TYR A 399 4.24 -13.02 11.34
N VAL A 400 5.19 -12.07 11.34
CA VAL A 400 5.87 -11.59 10.11
C VAL A 400 7.40 -11.65 10.19
N LYS A 401 7.97 -12.28 11.22
CA LYS A 401 9.42 -12.29 11.44
C LYS A 401 10.16 -13.18 10.46
N GLU A 402 9.61 -14.36 10.19
CA GLU A 402 10.31 -15.43 9.49
C GLU A 402 9.35 -16.31 8.68
N ARG A 403 9.81 -16.78 7.53
CA ARG A 403 9.14 -17.85 6.76
C ARG A 403 10.19 -18.73 6.10
N ASP A 404 10.01 -20.06 6.18
CA ASP A 404 10.96 -21.06 5.64
C ASP A 404 12.42 -20.82 6.08
N GLY A 405 12.63 -20.42 7.36
CA GLY A 405 13.95 -20.14 7.95
C GLY A 405 14.61 -18.84 7.47
N ARG A 406 13.86 -17.91 6.86
CA ARG A 406 14.38 -16.65 6.32
C ARG A 406 13.66 -15.46 6.94
N SER A 407 14.44 -14.40 7.26
CA SER A 407 13.89 -13.17 7.80
C SER A 407 13.02 -12.46 6.77
N LEU A 408 11.84 -12.00 7.19
CA LEU A 408 10.95 -11.18 6.38
C LEU A 408 11.08 -9.67 6.69
N GLU A 409 12.07 -9.28 7.52
CA GLU A 409 12.34 -7.89 7.87
C GLU A 409 12.49 -6.95 6.66
N PRO A 410 13.13 -7.35 5.53
CA PRO A 410 13.24 -6.49 4.35
C PRO A 410 11.91 -5.97 3.79
N PHE A 411 10.79 -6.66 4.05
CA PHE A 411 9.47 -6.22 3.60
C PHE A 411 8.93 -5.02 4.39
N TYR A 412 9.36 -4.81 5.64
CA TYR A 412 8.76 -3.82 6.52
C TYR A 412 9.77 -2.92 7.25
N MET A 413 11.05 -3.04 6.94
CA MET A 413 12.08 -2.16 7.53
C MET A 413 12.10 -0.77 6.91
N LEU A 414 11.51 -0.56 5.72
CA LEU A 414 11.37 0.73 5.06
C LEU A 414 10.04 1.37 5.43
N LYS A 415 10.03 2.70 5.48
CA LYS A 415 8.81 3.49 5.68
C LYS A 415 8.07 3.70 4.36
N MET A 416 6.78 3.98 4.43
CA MET A 416 6.04 4.41 3.25
C MET A 416 6.58 5.76 2.76
N SER A 417 6.84 5.85 1.47
CA SER A 417 7.16 7.11 0.81
C SER A 417 5.88 7.94 0.63
N ASP A 418 5.91 9.21 1.03
CA ASP A 418 4.77 10.14 0.89
C ASP A 418 4.58 10.65 -0.57
N SER A 419 4.96 9.86 -1.56
CA SER A 419 4.99 10.28 -2.97
C SER A 419 3.62 10.64 -3.58
N GLY A 420 2.51 10.37 -2.89
CA GLY A 420 1.15 10.69 -3.37
C GLY A 420 0.74 9.98 -4.68
N LEU A 421 1.54 9.01 -5.14
CA LEU A 421 1.43 8.39 -6.45
C LEU A 421 0.12 7.62 -6.66
N MET A 422 -0.38 6.93 -5.63
CA MET A 422 -1.58 6.12 -5.76
C MET A 422 -2.85 6.97 -5.99
N ASN A 423 -2.97 8.12 -5.33
CA ASN A 423 -4.15 9.00 -5.53
C ASN A 423 -4.14 9.73 -6.87
N ALA A 424 -2.98 9.90 -7.48
CA ALA A 424 -2.89 10.52 -8.79
C ALA A 424 -3.43 9.58 -9.88
N GLU A 425 -3.17 8.28 -9.77
CA GLU A 425 -3.61 7.30 -10.79
C GLU A 425 -5.15 7.13 -10.83
N GLU A 426 -5.85 7.21 -9.70
CA GLU A 426 -7.32 7.11 -9.66
C GLU A 426 -8.04 8.23 -10.44
N LYS A 427 -7.38 9.36 -10.66
CA LYS A 427 -7.94 10.51 -11.42
C LYS A 427 -7.60 10.47 -12.90
N ILE A 428 -6.82 9.51 -13.35
CA ILE A 428 -6.42 9.35 -14.74
C ILE A 428 -7.48 8.49 -15.45
N PRO A 429 -7.96 8.90 -16.64
CA PRO A 429 -8.93 8.10 -17.39
C PRO A 429 -8.42 6.65 -17.61
N PRO A 430 -9.20 5.61 -17.30
CA PRO A 430 -8.77 4.22 -17.48
C PRO A 430 -8.32 3.90 -18.91
N GLU A 431 -8.96 4.49 -19.91
CA GLU A 431 -8.67 4.29 -21.34
C GLU A 431 -7.31 4.88 -21.77
N PHE A 432 -6.70 5.69 -20.90
CA PHE A 432 -5.39 6.27 -21.15
C PHE A 432 -4.25 5.24 -21.02
N HIS A 433 -4.32 4.36 -20.03
CA HIS A 433 -3.17 3.56 -19.56
C HIS A 433 -2.60 2.63 -20.64
N THR A 434 -3.43 1.84 -21.30
CA THR A 434 -2.96 0.85 -22.29
C THR A 434 -2.36 1.52 -23.53
N PRO A 435 -3.03 2.45 -24.23
CA PRO A 435 -2.45 3.10 -25.40
C PRO A 435 -1.17 3.87 -25.07
N TYR A 436 -1.11 4.47 -23.89
CA TYR A 436 0.07 5.22 -23.47
C TYR A 436 1.27 4.30 -23.18
N SER A 437 1.09 3.24 -22.41
CA SER A 437 2.16 2.32 -22.08
C SER A 437 2.70 1.56 -23.29
N GLU A 438 1.84 1.19 -24.23
CA GLU A 438 2.24 0.57 -25.51
C GLU A 438 3.06 1.54 -26.37
N MET A 439 2.56 2.76 -26.56
CA MET A 439 3.26 3.82 -27.32
C MET A 439 4.61 4.14 -26.67
N ALA A 440 4.66 4.32 -25.35
CA ALA A 440 5.90 4.59 -24.64
C ALA A 440 6.89 3.42 -24.77
N GLY A 441 6.42 2.18 -24.65
CA GLY A 441 7.23 1.00 -24.84
C GLY A 441 7.84 0.87 -26.25
N ILE A 442 7.13 1.29 -27.28
CA ILE A 442 7.65 1.35 -28.67
C ILE A 442 8.80 2.36 -28.78
N GLU A 443 8.64 3.56 -28.23
CA GLU A 443 9.70 4.58 -28.25
C GLU A 443 10.93 4.17 -27.44
N ILE A 444 10.72 3.50 -26.29
CA ILE A 444 11.81 2.95 -25.49
C ILE A 444 12.53 1.82 -26.26
N GLN A 445 11.80 0.97 -26.97
CA GLN A 445 12.41 -0.05 -27.83
C GLN A 445 13.26 0.59 -28.94
N ALA A 446 12.86 1.72 -29.49
CA ALA A 446 13.68 2.44 -30.47
C ALA A 446 15.01 2.95 -29.87
N VAL A 447 15.04 3.35 -28.60
CA VAL A 447 16.27 3.69 -27.86
C VAL A 447 17.16 2.43 -27.69
N ILE A 448 16.58 1.31 -27.28
CA ILE A 448 17.28 0.03 -27.11
C ILE A 448 17.93 -0.39 -28.44
N ASP A 449 17.21 -0.25 -29.54
CA ASP A 449 17.69 -0.57 -30.90
C ASP A 449 18.71 0.46 -31.43
N GLY A 450 18.94 1.57 -30.75
CA GLY A 450 19.82 2.65 -31.19
C GLY A 450 19.27 3.48 -32.36
N LYS A 451 17.95 3.44 -32.59
CA LYS A 451 17.25 4.19 -33.66
C LYS A 451 16.94 5.63 -33.31
N THR A 452 16.87 5.92 -31.99
CA THR A 452 16.61 7.27 -31.46
C THR A 452 17.39 7.51 -30.17
N SER A 453 17.58 8.77 -29.80
CA SER A 453 18.22 9.16 -28.56
C SER A 453 17.21 9.13 -27.39
N VAL A 454 17.73 9.05 -26.15
CA VAL A 454 16.91 9.13 -24.92
C VAL A 454 16.11 10.44 -24.90
N ASP A 455 16.74 11.58 -25.21
CA ASP A 455 16.09 12.88 -25.21
C ASP A 455 14.97 12.99 -26.25
N GLU A 456 15.14 12.37 -27.41
CA GLU A 456 14.14 12.39 -28.48
C GLU A 456 12.97 11.45 -28.15
N ALA A 457 13.26 10.28 -27.61
CA ALA A 457 12.23 9.35 -27.13
C ALA A 457 11.36 9.98 -26.04
N LEU A 458 11.95 10.61 -25.02
CA LEU A 458 11.20 11.30 -23.96
C LEU A 458 10.33 12.44 -24.53
N ARG A 459 10.84 13.24 -25.47
CA ARG A 459 10.04 14.28 -26.14
C ARG A 459 8.87 13.68 -26.92
N THR A 460 9.10 12.57 -27.61
CA THR A 460 8.06 11.89 -28.39
C THR A 460 7.00 11.29 -27.48
N ILE A 461 7.42 10.61 -26.37
CA ILE A 461 6.50 10.04 -25.39
C ILE A 461 5.69 11.16 -24.73
N GLN A 462 6.33 12.27 -24.36
CA GLN A 462 5.65 13.44 -23.80
C GLN A 462 4.58 13.98 -24.75
N ALA A 463 4.91 14.21 -26.02
CA ALA A 463 4.00 14.80 -27.00
C ALA A 463 2.82 13.85 -27.34
N LYS A 464 3.12 12.62 -27.76
CA LYS A 464 2.09 11.61 -28.10
C LYS A 464 1.26 11.22 -26.89
N GLY A 465 1.91 11.10 -25.73
CA GLY A 465 1.23 10.80 -24.47
C GLY A 465 0.23 11.89 -24.09
N GLN A 466 0.61 13.16 -24.27
CA GLN A 466 -0.30 14.29 -24.03
C GLN A 466 -1.50 14.28 -24.97
N GLU A 467 -1.32 13.89 -26.23
CA GLU A 467 -2.44 13.73 -27.18
C GLU A 467 -3.40 12.60 -26.74
N ILE A 468 -2.84 11.44 -26.33
CA ILE A 468 -3.64 10.33 -25.80
C ILE A 468 -4.39 10.78 -24.55
N TYR A 469 -3.72 11.48 -23.61
CA TYR A 469 -4.31 11.97 -22.39
C TYR A 469 -5.48 12.91 -22.65
N THR A 470 -5.29 13.90 -23.52
CA THR A 470 -6.32 14.88 -23.90
C THR A 470 -7.54 14.17 -24.51
N ARG A 471 -7.32 13.21 -25.41
CA ARG A 471 -8.41 12.45 -26.03
C ARG A 471 -9.17 11.58 -25.00
N SER A 472 -8.46 10.92 -24.08
CA SER A 472 -9.08 10.11 -23.04
C SER A 472 -9.90 10.97 -22.07
N LYS A 473 -9.42 12.18 -21.72
CA LYS A 473 -10.19 13.15 -20.92
C LYS A 473 -11.46 13.62 -21.64
N GLN A 474 -11.37 13.94 -22.92
CA GLN A 474 -12.55 14.33 -23.71
C GLN A 474 -13.58 13.22 -23.84
N ALA A 475 -13.14 11.97 -24.01
CA ALA A 475 -14.04 10.81 -24.05
C ALA A 475 -14.75 10.63 -22.70
N GLN A 476 -14.01 10.72 -21.60
CA GLN A 476 -14.53 10.67 -20.24
C GLN A 476 -15.59 11.74 -19.96
N GLU A 477 -15.33 12.99 -20.38
CA GLU A 477 -16.27 14.11 -20.26
C GLU A 477 -17.53 13.92 -21.11
N ALA A 478 -17.38 13.38 -22.33
CA ALA A 478 -18.50 13.11 -23.25
C ALA A 478 -19.44 12.00 -22.73
N GLU A 479 -18.91 11.02 -22.01
CA GLU A 479 -19.68 9.97 -21.36
C GLU A 479 -20.35 10.42 -20.05
N GLY A 480 -20.22 11.69 -19.68
CA GLY A 480 -20.83 12.26 -18.48
C GLY A 480 -20.08 11.93 -17.17
N TRP A 481 -18.88 11.44 -17.30
CA TRP A 481 -17.97 11.19 -16.19
C TRP A 481 -17.39 12.52 -15.70
N LYS A 482 -17.95 13.08 -14.66
CA LYS A 482 -17.40 14.26 -14.02
C LYS A 482 -16.44 13.80 -12.94
N SER A 483 -15.13 13.96 -13.20
CA SER A 483 -14.12 13.91 -12.14
C SER A 483 -14.42 15.03 -11.15
N GLY A 484 -14.95 14.68 -10.00
CA GLY A 484 -15.23 15.62 -8.93
C GLY A 484 -14.06 15.81 -7.99
#